data_3202a66139c674f157e687f81c3c45bb
#
_entry.id   3202a66139c674f157e687f81c3c45bb
#
_cell.length_a   1.000
_cell.length_b   1.000
_cell.length_c   1.000
_cell.angle_alpha   90.00
_cell.angle_beta   90.00
_cell.angle_gamma   90.00
#
_symmetry.space_group_name_H-M   'P 1'
#
loop_
_entity.id
_entity.type
_entity.pdbx_description
1 polymer ?
#
loop_
_entity_poly.entity_id
_entity_poly.type
_entity_poly.pdbx_seq_one_letter_code
_entity_poly.pdbx_strand_id
1 'polypeptide(L)'
;MLGSSVAVAHKATRRARKGKLARCWLVGIALFIVIFCFEKIYFVSALNYKPTVMITFKEYALLKIEDKKQYKCLTQLWGAESAWNDKAVGNLDGKQKVYGIPQGKSEYLSKVDGYKQIDWGLAYIAAHRLYGLDERGYINACAALKHFKSKGWH
;
A
#
# COMPACT_ATOMS: atom_id res chain seq x y z
N MET A 1 -21.83 60.66 -60.73
CA MET A 1 -21.96 59.23 -60.42
C MET A 1 -20.71 58.68 -59.64
N LEU A 2 -20.44 59.17 -58.48
CA LEU A 2 -19.26 58.78 -57.69
C LEU A 2 -19.59 58.31 -56.24
N GLY A 3 -20.88 58.18 -55.91
CA GLY A 3 -21.32 57.89 -54.59
C GLY A 3 -21.50 56.36 -54.26
N SER A 4 -21.55 55.51 -55.25
CA SER A 4 -21.90 54.11 -55.03
C SER A 4 -20.73 53.19 -54.73
N SER A 5 -19.52 53.50 -55.19
CA SER A 5 -18.33 52.65 -54.98
C SER A 5 -17.73 52.72 -53.56
N VAL A 6 -17.82 53.87 -52.89
CA VAL A 6 -17.26 54.06 -51.53
C VAL A 6 -18.08 53.32 -50.47
N ALA A 7 -19.39 53.23 -50.62
CA ALA A 7 -20.28 52.53 -49.69
C ALA A 7 -20.09 50.99 -49.70
N VAL A 8 -19.81 50.43 -50.88
CA VAL A 8 -19.55 48.98 -51.04
C VAL A 8 -18.22 48.58 -50.38
N ALA A 9 -17.15 49.35 -50.54
CA ALA A 9 -15.86 49.10 -49.94
C ALA A 9 -15.90 49.16 -48.39
N HIS A 10 -16.66 50.09 -47.81
CA HIS A 10 -16.82 50.21 -46.34
C HIS A 10 -17.61 49.03 -45.75
N LYS A 11 -18.54 48.44 -46.47
CA LYS A 11 -19.34 47.29 -46.02
C LYS A 11 -18.51 46.00 -46.03
N ALA A 12 -17.64 45.84 -47.03
CA ALA A 12 -16.74 44.70 -47.14
C ALA A 12 -15.69 44.63 -46.03
N THR A 13 -15.07 45.79 -45.69
CA THR A 13 -14.08 45.86 -44.62
C THR A 13 -14.67 45.62 -43.22
N ARG A 14 -15.93 46.06 -42.97
CA ARG A 14 -16.61 45.75 -41.68
C ARG A 14 -16.95 44.23 -41.56
N ARG A 15 -17.28 43.55 -42.64
CA ARG A 15 -17.58 42.11 -42.63
C ARG A 15 -16.32 41.29 -42.38
N ALA A 16 -15.18 41.63 -42.98
CA ALA A 16 -13.90 41.00 -42.77
C ALA A 16 -13.36 41.18 -41.34
N ARG A 17 -13.58 42.34 -40.72
CA ARG A 17 -13.19 42.58 -39.32
C ARG A 17 -14.00 41.77 -38.31
N LYS A 18 -15.33 41.60 -38.54
CA LYS A 18 -16.17 40.78 -37.67
C LYS A 18 -15.80 39.31 -37.72
N GLY A 19 -15.41 38.77 -38.89
CA GLY A 19 -14.98 37.38 -39.04
C GLY A 19 -13.65 37.07 -38.37
N LYS A 20 -12.69 38.02 -38.35
CA LYS A 20 -11.40 37.85 -37.67
C LYS A 20 -11.55 37.88 -36.13
N LEU A 21 -12.39 38.79 -35.60
CA LEU A 21 -12.68 38.88 -34.18
C LEU A 21 -13.40 37.61 -33.66
N ALA A 22 -14.38 37.09 -34.41
CA ALA A 22 -15.08 35.86 -34.03
C ALA A 22 -14.17 34.63 -34.02
N ARG A 23 -13.22 34.54 -34.97
CA ARG A 23 -12.22 33.44 -34.98
C ARG A 23 -11.24 33.53 -33.83
N CYS A 24 -10.76 34.71 -33.44
CA CYS A 24 -9.93 34.90 -32.27
C CYS A 24 -10.65 34.53 -30.95
N TRP A 25 -11.94 34.82 -30.88
CA TRP A 25 -12.75 34.52 -29.68
C TRP A 25 -12.98 33.01 -29.52
N LEU A 26 -13.25 32.30 -30.62
CA LEU A 26 -13.40 30.84 -30.60
C LEU A 26 -12.09 30.10 -30.25
N VAL A 27 -10.96 30.59 -30.74
CA VAL A 27 -9.65 30.02 -30.38
C VAL A 27 -9.33 30.25 -28.89
N GLY A 28 -9.66 31.45 -28.36
CA GLY A 28 -9.50 31.75 -26.92
C GLY A 28 -10.35 30.83 -26.02
N ILE A 29 -11.61 30.60 -26.40
CA ILE A 29 -12.51 29.69 -25.66
C ILE A 29 -12.00 28.24 -25.73
N ALA A 30 -11.53 27.78 -26.89
CA ALA A 30 -10.99 26.43 -27.03
C ALA A 30 -9.73 26.22 -26.15
N LEU A 31 -8.81 27.18 -26.12
CA LEU A 31 -7.64 27.16 -25.26
C LEU A 31 -8.02 27.16 -23.77
N PHE A 32 -9.02 27.95 -23.38
CA PHE A 32 -9.49 28.00 -21.99
C PHE A 32 -10.10 26.66 -21.55
N ILE A 33 -10.88 26.01 -22.42
CA ILE A 33 -11.46 24.67 -22.15
C ILE A 33 -10.35 23.63 -22.02
N VAL A 34 -9.34 23.66 -22.89
CA VAL A 34 -8.22 22.72 -22.82
C VAL A 34 -7.45 22.88 -21.50
N ILE A 35 -7.10 24.11 -21.11
CA ILE A 35 -6.40 24.38 -19.85
C ILE A 35 -7.23 23.90 -18.65
N PHE A 36 -8.55 24.21 -18.65
CA PHE A 36 -9.45 23.82 -17.57
C PHE A 36 -9.64 22.32 -17.46
N CYS A 37 -9.66 21.60 -18.59
CA CYS A 37 -9.69 20.15 -18.63
C CYS A 37 -8.38 19.53 -18.11
N PHE A 38 -7.22 20.10 -18.46
CA PHE A 38 -5.93 19.65 -17.96
C PHE A 38 -5.85 19.81 -16.44
N GLU A 39 -6.24 20.94 -15.86
CA GLU A 39 -6.25 21.12 -14.39
C GLU A 39 -7.15 20.12 -13.68
N LYS A 40 -8.32 19.79 -14.26
CA LYS A 40 -9.23 18.77 -13.70
C LYS A 40 -8.62 17.38 -13.74
N ILE A 41 -7.93 17.02 -14.83
CA ILE A 41 -7.28 15.72 -14.97
C ILE A 41 -6.14 15.57 -13.98
N TYR A 42 -5.29 16.59 -13.80
CA TYR A 42 -4.22 16.57 -12.81
C TYR A 42 -4.75 16.52 -11.38
N PHE A 43 -5.82 17.26 -11.08
CA PHE A 43 -6.44 17.25 -9.75
C PHE A 43 -7.03 15.89 -9.39
N VAL A 44 -7.74 15.23 -10.31
CA VAL A 44 -8.31 13.89 -10.10
C VAL A 44 -7.20 12.85 -9.96
N SER A 45 -6.11 12.96 -10.72
CA SER A 45 -4.95 12.06 -10.60
C SER A 45 -4.27 12.19 -9.24
N ALA A 46 -4.14 13.41 -8.72
CA ALA A 46 -3.57 13.68 -7.39
C ALA A 46 -4.44 13.14 -6.25
N LEU A 47 -5.77 13.20 -6.38
CA LEU A 47 -6.70 12.65 -5.40
C LEU A 47 -6.69 11.12 -5.34
N ASN A 48 -6.34 10.45 -6.44
CA ASN A 48 -6.26 8.99 -6.52
C ASN A 48 -4.87 8.44 -6.15
N TYR A 49 -3.89 9.29 -5.90
CA TYR A 49 -2.61 8.86 -5.36
C TYR A 49 -2.76 8.50 -3.88
N LYS A 50 -3.13 7.25 -3.61
CA LYS A 50 -3.04 6.64 -2.29
C LYS A 50 -1.59 6.18 -2.14
N PRO A 51 -0.74 6.85 -1.35
CA PRO A 51 0.61 6.34 -1.11
C PRO A 51 0.46 4.96 -0.50
N THR A 52 1.02 3.95 -1.16
CA THR A 52 1.12 2.61 -0.59
C THR A 52 2.15 2.71 0.52
N VAL A 53 1.69 2.95 1.74
CA VAL A 53 2.56 2.91 2.92
C VAL A 53 2.98 1.46 3.10
N MET A 54 4.21 1.16 2.70
CA MET A 54 4.82 -0.14 2.95
C MET A 54 5.21 -0.19 4.43
N ILE A 55 4.33 -0.79 5.25
CA ILE A 55 4.63 -1.02 6.66
C ILE A 55 5.62 -2.19 6.80
N THR A 56 6.52 -2.10 7.76
CA THR A 56 7.45 -3.19 8.06
C THR A 56 6.73 -4.41 8.64
N PHE A 57 7.35 -5.59 8.56
CA PHE A 57 6.82 -6.80 9.18
C PHE A 57 6.54 -6.63 10.68
N LYS A 58 7.39 -5.90 11.39
CA LYS A 58 7.20 -5.60 12.82
C LYS A 58 6.01 -4.69 13.07
N GLU A 59 5.82 -3.65 12.28
CA GLU A 59 4.65 -2.76 12.37
C GLU A 59 3.36 -3.53 12.05
N TYR A 60 3.39 -4.38 11.03
CA TYR A 60 2.24 -5.24 10.71
C TYR A 60 1.87 -6.16 11.87
N ALA A 61 2.87 -6.83 12.46
CA ALA A 61 2.63 -7.70 13.61
C ALA A 61 2.11 -6.93 14.84
N LEU A 62 2.57 -5.68 15.06
CA LEU A 62 2.04 -4.82 16.11
C LEU A 62 0.55 -4.52 15.91
N LEU A 63 0.14 -4.20 14.67
CA LEU A 63 -1.26 -3.95 14.34
C LEU A 63 -2.15 -5.19 14.55
N LYS A 64 -1.58 -6.40 14.31
CA LYS A 64 -2.34 -7.66 14.43
C LYS A 64 -2.48 -8.18 15.84
N ILE A 65 -1.47 -7.98 16.69
CA ILE A 65 -1.47 -8.54 18.06
C ILE A 65 -2.17 -7.62 19.07
N GLU A 66 -2.32 -6.32 18.74
CA GLU A 66 -3.06 -5.29 19.49
C GLU A 66 -2.60 -5.05 20.95
N ASP A 67 -1.88 -5.98 21.58
CA ASP A 67 -1.36 -5.86 22.94
C ASP A 67 0.16 -5.64 22.95
N LYS A 68 0.59 -4.53 23.56
CA LYS A 68 2.01 -4.13 23.59
C LYS A 68 2.92 -5.11 24.34
N LYS A 69 2.41 -5.77 25.38
CA LYS A 69 3.17 -6.77 26.16
C LYS A 69 3.40 -8.02 25.32
N GLN A 70 2.34 -8.52 24.68
CA GLN A 70 2.43 -9.68 23.80
C GLN A 70 3.28 -9.38 22.56
N TYR A 71 3.18 -8.18 21.99
CA TYR A 71 4.06 -7.74 20.90
C TYR A 71 5.53 -7.74 21.28
N LYS A 72 5.89 -7.24 22.49
CA LYS A 72 7.28 -7.28 22.98
C LYS A 72 7.81 -8.71 23.08
N CYS A 73 6.99 -9.65 23.54
CA CYS A 73 7.35 -11.07 23.60
C CYS A 73 7.51 -11.66 22.18
N LEU A 74 6.58 -11.36 21.27
CA LEU A 74 6.63 -11.80 19.88
C LEU A 74 7.89 -11.29 19.17
N THR A 75 8.25 -10.02 19.39
CA THR A 75 9.44 -9.41 18.80
C THR A 75 10.72 -10.13 19.22
N GLN A 76 10.81 -10.55 20.47
CA GLN A 76 11.94 -11.34 20.96
C GLN A 76 11.93 -12.75 20.40
N LEU A 77 10.77 -13.40 20.35
CA LEU A 77 10.60 -14.76 19.85
C LEU A 77 11.05 -14.87 18.38
N TRP A 78 10.42 -14.12 17.50
CA TRP A 78 10.73 -14.17 16.07
C TRP A 78 12.06 -13.48 15.73
N GLY A 79 12.57 -12.61 16.59
CA GLY A 79 13.94 -12.12 16.52
C GLY A 79 14.97 -13.23 16.72
N ALA A 80 14.73 -14.15 17.65
CA ALA A 80 15.59 -15.31 17.90
C ALA A 80 15.41 -16.43 16.85
N GLU A 81 14.20 -16.61 16.30
CA GLU A 81 13.91 -17.64 15.31
C GLU A 81 14.52 -17.34 13.94
N SER A 82 14.35 -16.14 13.43
CA SER A 82 14.72 -15.79 12.05
C SER A 82 15.33 -14.41 11.87
N ALA A 83 15.47 -13.63 12.94
CA ALA A 83 15.73 -12.18 12.89
C ALA A 83 14.70 -11.41 12.02
N TRP A 84 13.43 -11.89 11.97
CA TRP A 84 12.34 -11.36 11.12
C TRP A 84 12.58 -11.51 9.61
N ASN A 85 13.43 -12.46 9.22
CA ASN A 85 13.72 -12.76 7.81
C ASN A 85 12.65 -13.71 7.24
N ASP A 86 11.86 -13.21 6.30
CA ASP A 86 10.82 -13.99 5.61
C ASP A 86 11.39 -15.06 4.64
N LYS A 87 12.68 -14.99 4.34
CA LYS A 87 13.40 -15.98 3.50
C LYS A 87 14.21 -16.97 4.31
N ALA A 88 14.16 -16.90 5.65
CA ALA A 88 14.92 -17.81 6.50
C ALA A 88 14.48 -19.28 6.28
N VAL A 89 15.47 -20.15 6.21
CA VAL A 89 15.26 -21.61 6.17
C VAL A 89 16.17 -22.22 7.25
N GLY A 90 15.56 -22.89 8.19
CA GLY A 90 16.29 -23.57 9.28
C GLY A 90 16.16 -25.08 9.23
N ASN A 91 16.83 -25.74 10.18
CA ASN A 91 16.86 -27.20 10.34
C ASN A 91 17.26 -27.93 9.04
N LEU A 92 18.33 -27.45 8.39
CA LEU A 92 18.76 -27.91 7.07
C LEU A 92 19.14 -29.39 7.05
N ASP A 93 19.73 -29.88 8.15
CA ASP A 93 20.19 -31.27 8.34
C ASP A 93 19.12 -32.15 9.02
N GLY A 94 17.99 -31.56 9.40
CA GLY A 94 16.91 -32.28 10.06
C GLY A 94 15.94 -32.94 9.10
N LYS A 95 15.08 -33.82 9.62
CA LYS A 95 14.04 -34.52 8.84
C LYS A 95 13.01 -33.58 8.20
N GLN A 96 12.81 -32.40 8.79
CA GLN A 96 11.83 -31.43 8.31
C GLN A 96 12.37 -30.02 8.44
N LYS A 97 12.45 -29.29 7.34
CA LYS A 97 12.86 -27.89 7.32
C LYS A 97 11.82 -26.99 7.99
N VAL A 98 12.28 -25.86 8.47
CA VAL A 98 11.45 -24.76 9.01
C VAL A 98 11.64 -23.49 8.17
N TYR A 99 10.62 -22.67 8.07
CA TYR A 99 10.60 -21.59 7.09
C TYR A 99 10.08 -20.25 7.68
N GLY A 100 10.66 -19.19 7.14
CA GLY A 100 10.18 -17.82 7.26
C GLY A 100 10.33 -17.21 8.66
N ILE A 101 9.58 -16.14 8.89
CA ILE A 101 9.64 -15.37 10.13
C ILE A 101 9.37 -16.24 11.38
N PRO A 102 8.32 -17.09 11.42
CA PRO A 102 8.01 -17.90 12.60
C PRO A 102 8.78 -19.23 12.67
N GLN A 103 9.65 -19.53 11.72
CA GLN A 103 10.35 -20.82 11.60
C GLN A 103 9.42 -22.04 11.76
N GLY A 104 8.27 -21.96 11.08
CA GLY A 104 7.26 -23.01 11.11
C GLY A 104 7.59 -24.19 10.19
N LYS A 105 7.13 -25.39 10.55
CA LYS A 105 7.34 -26.65 9.78
C LYS A 105 6.41 -26.81 8.57
N SER A 106 5.77 -25.76 8.10
CA SER A 106 4.85 -25.78 6.97
C SER A 106 5.52 -25.28 5.70
N GLU A 107 5.50 -26.09 4.63
CA GLU A 107 5.98 -25.65 3.32
C GLU A 107 5.19 -24.46 2.73
N TYR A 108 3.98 -24.22 3.21
CA TYR A 108 3.22 -23.02 2.86
C TYR A 108 4.02 -21.76 3.10
N LEU A 109 4.78 -21.68 4.22
CA LEU A 109 5.57 -20.53 4.59
C LEU A 109 6.67 -20.19 3.59
N SER A 110 7.21 -21.19 2.88
CA SER A 110 8.22 -20.94 1.83
C SER A 110 7.64 -20.34 0.54
N LYS A 111 6.31 -20.35 0.38
CA LYS A 111 5.59 -19.97 -0.84
C LYS A 111 4.87 -18.63 -0.73
N VAL A 112 4.84 -18.03 0.47
CA VAL A 112 4.10 -16.79 0.75
C VAL A 112 5.02 -15.67 1.22
N ASP A 113 4.51 -14.43 1.17
CA ASP A 113 5.21 -13.25 1.68
C ASP A 113 5.26 -13.22 3.21
N GLY A 114 6.10 -12.33 3.75
CA GLY A 114 6.30 -12.21 5.19
C GLY A 114 5.03 -11.81 5.96
N TYR A 115 4.11 -11.07 5.37
CA TYR A 115 2.84 -10.68 6.03
C TYR A 115 1.96 -11.91 6.26
N LYS A 116 1.83 -12.81 5.28
CA LYS A 116 1.11 -14.08 5.41
C LYS A 116 1.79 -15.04 6.35
N GLN A 117 3.14 -15.01 6.43
CA GLN A 117 3.88 -15.77 7.41
C GLN A 117 3.59 -15.29 8.84
N ILE A 118 3.44 -13.98 9.05
CA ILE A 118 3.03 -13.39 10.33
C ILE A 118 1.62 -13.83 10.70
N ASP A 119 0.65 -13.72 9.78
CA ASP A 119 -0.73 -14.18 10.02
C ASP A 119 -0.75 -15.67 10.41
N TRP A 120 0.00 -16.51 9.69
CA TRP A 120 0.13 -17.94 10.01
C TRP A 120 0.73 -18.17 11.39
N GLY A 121 1.82 -17.47 11.73
CA GLY A 121 2.51 -17.62 13.02
C GLY A 121 1.65 -17.18 14.20
N LEU A 122 0.90 -16.09 14.05
CA LEU A 122 -0.05 -15.63 15.07
C LEU A 122 -1.19 -16.62 15.26
N ALA A 123 -1.75 -17.15 14.16
CA ALA A 123 -2.78 -18.19 14.21
C ALA A 123 -2.25 -19.48 14.86
N TYR A 124 -1.01 -19.88 14.57
CA TYR A 124 -0.36 -21.02 15.19
C TYR A 124 -0.25 -20.83 16.71
N ILE A 125 0.24 -19.69 17.20
CA ILE A 125 0.34 -19.40 18.64
C ILE A 125 -1.05 -19.43 19.29
N ALA A 126 -2.04 -18.80 18.67
CA ALA A 126 -3.42 -18.74 19.18
C ALA A 126 -4.08 -20.12 19.29
N ALA A 127 -3.85 -20.99 18.32
CA ALA A 127 -4.41 -22.35 18.29
C ALA A 127 -3.63 -23.37 19.12
N HIS A 128 -2.40 -23.06 19.52
CA HIS A 128 -1.52 -24.03 20.18
C HIS A 128 -1.93 -24.24 21.63
N ARG A 129 -2.12 -25.51 22.02
CA ARG A 129 -2.61 -25.92 23.36
C ARG A 129 -1.76 -25.42 24.55
N LEU A 130 -0.47 -25.11 24.33
CA LEU A 130 0.45 -24.64 25.39
C LEU A 130 0.49 -23.11 25.50
N TYR A 131 0.03 -22.39 24.50
CA TYR A 131 0.09 -20.92 24.47
C TYR A 131 -1.30 -20.31 24.44
N GLY A 132 -2.04 -20.53 23.38
CA GLY A 132 -3.41 -20.08 23.22
C GLY A 132 -3.59 -18.56 23.31
N LEU A 133 -4.64 -18.18 23.99
CA LEU A 133 -4.91 -16.80 24.38
C LEU A 133 -4.56 -16.58 25.86
N ASP A 134 -4.19 -15.36 26.22
CA ASP A 134 -4.00 -14.97 27.63
C ASP A 134 -5.36 -14.74 28.32
N GLU A 135 -5.35 -14.46 29.63
CA GLU A 135 -6.55 -14.23 30.45
C GLU A 135 -7.44 -13.09 29.93
N ARG A 136 -6.90 -12.18 29.11
CA ARG A 136 -7.60 -11.06 28.50
C ARG A 136 -8.08 -11.35 27.09
N GLY A 137 -7.83 -12.56 26.56
CA GLY A 137 -8.21 -12.95 25.20
C GLY A 137 -7.21 -12.57 24.11
N TYR A 138 -6.02 -12.05 24.44
CA TYR A 138 -4.97 -11.76 23.45
C TYR A 138 -4.11 -12.98 23.17
N ILE A 139 -3.56 -13.05 21.95
CA ILE A 139 -2.59 -14.10 21.54
C ILE A 139 -1.43 -14.13 22.53
N ASN A 140 -1.18 -15.28 23.17
CA ASN A 140 -0.22 -15.41 24.24
C ASN A 140 1.22 -15.66 23.75
N ALA A 141 1.78 -14.67 23.05
CA ALA A 141 3.15 -14.72 22.56
C ALA A 141 4.19 -14.81 23.72
N CYS A 142 3.85 -14.33 24.92
CA CYS A 142 4.75 -14.45 26.07
C CYS A 142 4.87 -15.89 26.56
N ALA A 143 3.81 -16.69 26.50
CA ALA A 143 3.89 -18.11 26.79
C ALA A 143 4.73 -18.85 25.75
N ALA A 144 4.56 -18.54 24.47
CA ALA A 144 5.38 -19.09 23.38
C ALA A 144 6.87 -18.75 23.56
N LEU A 145 7.21 -17.50 23.87
CA LEU A 145 8.58 -17.08 24.18
C LEU A 145 9.16 -17.81 25.38
N LYS A 146 8.39 -17.98 26.46
CA LYS A 146 8.82 -18.72 27.65
C LYS A 146 9.13 -20.18 27.30
N HIS A 147 8.28 -20.81 26.49
CA HIS A 147 8.49 -22.17 26.04
C HIS A 147 9.75 -22.27 25.16
N PHE A 148 9.91 -21.36 24.18
CA PHE A 148 11.10 -21.27 23.34
C PHE A 148 12.38 -21.17 24.17
N LYS A 149 12.42 -20.28 25.17
CA LYS A 149 13.59 -20.12 26.06
C LYS A 149 13.93 -21.38 26.85
N SER A 150 12.95 -22.23 27.15
CA SER A 150 13.14 -23.45 27.91
C SER A 150 13.43 -24.69 27.08
N LYS A 151 12.92 -24.75 25.84
CA LYS A 151 12.95 -25.94 24.96
C LYS A 151 13.69 -25.75 23.66
N GLY A 152 13.98 -24.49 23.25
CA GLY A 152 14.61 -24.14 22.00
C GLY A 152 13.66 -24.21 20.79
N TRP A 153 12.34 -24.32 21.00
CA TRP A 153 11.30 -24.30 19.95
C TRP A 153 9.97 -23.78 20.51
N HIS A 154 9.08 -23.38 19.63
CA HIS A 154 7.71 -22.99 20.00
C HIS A 154 6.68 -23.56 19.04
#